data_3f243b17295a39d8293d143683d7aad2
#
_entry.id   3f243b17295a39d8293d143683d7aad2
#
_cell.length_a   1.000
_cell.length_b   1.000
_cell.length_c   1.000
_cell.angle_alpha   90.00
_cell.angle_beta   90.00
_cell.angle_gamma   90.00
#
_symmetry.space_group_name_H-M   'P 1'
#
loop_
_entity.id
_entity.type
_entity.pdbx_description
1 polymer ?
#
loop_
_entity_poly.entity_id
_entity_poly.type
_entity_poly.pdbx_seq_one_letter_code
_entity_poly.pdbx_strand_id
1 'polypeptide(L)' 'MSINKKLTSLEKRRITLFKKKYNSKDIKIIIKNLSGIGSNIIIEDEYGNIEDITDISCW' A
#
# COMPACT_ATOMS: atom_id res chain seq x y z
N MET A 1 3.18 -20.42 -8.86
CA MET A 1 3.40 -19.77 -7.58
C MET A 1 3.15 -18.28 -7.68
N SER A 2 2.37 -17.76 -6.81
CA SER A 2 2.16 -16.33 -6.81
C SER A 2 3.36 -15.65 -6.22
N ILE A 3 3.74 -14.52 -6.82
CA ILE A 3 4.79 -13.71 -6.27
C ILE A 3 4.13 -12.67 -5.39
N ASN A 4 4.27 -12.86 -4.10
CA ASN A 4 3.72 -11.91 -3.15
C ASN A 4 4.83 -10.99 -2.73
N LYS A 5 4.71 -9.74 -3.11
CA LYS A 5 5.63 -8.76 -2.61
C LYS A 5 5.38 -8.59 -1.12
N LYS A 6 6.38 -8.86 -0.31
CA LYS A 6 6.26 -8.64 1.12
C LYS A 6 6.24 -7.16 1.41
N LEU A 7 5.26 -6.76 2.18
CA LEU A 7 5.20 -5.38 2.65
C LEU A 7 6.24 -5.16 3.73
N THR A 8 6.90 -4.02 3.69
CA THR A 8 7.86 -3.65 4.72
C THR A 8 7.11 -3.26 5.99
N SER A 9 7.85 -3.17 7.10
CA SER A 9 7.24 -2.75 8.36
C SER A 9 6.64 -1.36 8.24
N LEU A 10 7.29 -0.47 7.51
CA LEU A 10 6.79 0.88 7.30
C LEU A 10 5.47 0.87 6.52
N GLU A 11 5.41 0.05 5.48
CA GLU A 11 4.20 -0.04 4.67
C GLU A 11 3.05 -0.60 5.49
N LYS A 12 3.30 -1.63 6.29
CA LYS A 12 2.28 -2.19 7.16
C LYS A 12 1.78 -1.16 8.17
N ARG A 13 2.69 -0.38 8.73
CA ARG A 13 2.32 0.68 9.67
C ARG A 13 1.44 1.72 8.99
N ARG A 14 1.78 2.10 7.77
CA ARG A 14 0.99 3.07 7.03
C ARG A 14 -0.42 2.57 6.76
N ILE A 15 -0.57 1.28 6.46
CA ILE A 15 -1.89 0.67 6.29
C ILE A 15 -2.69 0.77 7.58
N THR A 16 -2.07 0.44 8.70
CA THR A 16 -2.75 0.51 10.00
C THR A 16 -3.20 1.93 10.31
N LEU A 17 -2.34 2.90 10.08
CA LEU A 17 -2.67 4.30 10.31
C LEU A 17 -3.80 4.77 9.38
N PHE A 18 -3.76 4.32 8.14
CA PHE A 18 -4.80 4.63 7.17
C PHE A 18 -6.15 4.10 7.65
N LYS A 19 -6.19 2.85 8.10
CA LYS A 19 -7.43 2.26 8.60
C LYS A 19 -7.99 3.04 9.78
N LYS A 20 -7.14 3.47 10.69
CA LYS A 20 -7.57 4.25 11.84
C LYS A 20 -8.06 5.63 11.42
N LYS A 21 -7.36 6.25 10.49
CA LYS A 21 -7.69 7.60 10.04
C LYS A 21 -9.07 7.67 9.41
N TYR A 22 -9.42 6.68 8.62
CA TYR A 22 -10.69 6.66 7.90
C TYR A 22 -11.69 5.68 8.51
N ASN A 23 -11.34 5.03 9.60
CA ASN A 23 -12.18 4.02 10.22
C ASN A 23 -12.59 2.94 9.20
N SER A 24 -11.64 2.53 8.40
CA SER A 24 -11.87 1.58 7.30
C SER A 24 -11.67 0.15 7.80
N LYS A 25 -12.44 -0.78 7.26
CA LYS A 25 -12.31 -2.19 7.58
C LYS A 25 -11.64 -2.97 6.48
N ASP A 26 -11.99 -2.68 5.25
CA ASP A 26 -11.48 -3.41 4.08
C ASP A 26 -10.53 -2.53 3.30
N ILE A 27 -9.35 -3.06 3.06
CA ILE A 27 -8.32 -2.34 2.31
C ILE A 27 -7.94 -3.17 1.09
N LYS A 28 -7.94 -2.52 -0.07
CA LYS A 28 -7.49 -3.12 -1.29
C LYS A 28 -6.09 -2.61 -1.60
N ILE A 29 -5.18 -3.53 -1.90
CA ILE A 29 -3.80 -3.17 -2.21
C ILE A 29 -3.63 -3.19 -3.73
N ILE A 30 -3.16 -2.08 -4.27
CA ILE A 30 -2.93 -1.91 -5.69
C ILE A 30 -1.43 -1.68 -5.89
N ILE A 31 -0.81 -2.55 -6.69
CA ILE A 31 0.61 -2.41 -6.98
C ILE A 31 0.75 -1.94 -8.42
N LYS A 32 1.40 -0.80 -8.59
CA LYS A 32 1.67 -0.23 -9.92
C LYS A 32 3.16 -0.26 -10.18
N ASN A 33 3.53 -0.77 -11.34
CA ASN A 33 4.93 -0.78 -11.77
C ASN A 33 5.20 0.45 -12.61
N LEU A 34 6.16 1.23 -12.16
CA LEU A 34 6.64 2.36 -12.94
C LEU A 34 7.94 1.94 -13.61
N SER A 35 8.03 2.21 -14.89
CA SER A 35 9.18 1.81 -15.68
C SER A 35 10.46 2.39 -15.09
N GLY A 36 11.39 1.51 -14.74
CA GLY A 36 12.72 1.90 -14.30
C GLY A 36 12.85 2.42 -12.88
N ILE A 37 11.76 2.51 -12.13
CA ILE A 37 11.82 3.12 -10.81
C ILE A 37 11.36 2.16 -9.69
N GLY A 38 10.84 1.00 -10.04
CA GLY A 38 10.29 0.10 -9.06
C GLY A 38 8.78 0.20 -8.99
N SER A 39 8.20 -0.32 -7.93
CA SER A 39 6.76 -0.43 -7.81
C SER A 39 6.21 0.55 -6.81
N ASN A 40 5.07 1.14 -7.13
CA ASN A 40 4.31 1.93 -6.18
C ASN A 40 3.24 1.06 -5.57
N ILE A 41 3.03 1.21 -4.28
CA ILE A 41 1.99 0.49 -3.55
C ILE A 41 0.95 1.50 -3.10
N ILE A 42 -0.27 1.30 -3.58
CA ILE A 42 -1.38 2.19 -3.27
C ILE A 42 -2.46 1.36 -2.60
N ILE A 43 -3.09 1.92 -1.59
CA ILE A 43 -4.21 1.26 -0.92
C ILE A 43 -5.48 2.07 -1.13
N GLU A 44 -6.59 1.34 -1.19
CA GLU A 44 -7.91 1.94 -1.35
C GLU A 44 -8.85 1.26 -0.36
N ASP A 45 -9.65 2.05 0.34
CA ASP A 45 -10.62 1.48 1.28
C ASP A 45 -12.00 1.31 0.64
N GLU A 46 -12.95 0.83 1.44
CA GLU A 46 -14.30 0.60 0.96
C GLU A 46 -15.05 1.90 0.66
N TYR A 47 -14.54 3.02 1.13
CA TYR A 47 -15.15 4.33 0.92
C TYR A 47 -14.57 5.09 -0.27
N GLY A 48 -13.57 4.50 -0.93
CA GLY A 48 -12.93 5.15 -2.06
C GLY A 48 -11.74 6.02 -1.69
N ASN A 49 -11.31 6.03 -0.45
CA ASN A 49 -10.11 6.76 -0.05
C ASN A 49 -8.89 6.03 -0.56
N ILE A 50 -7.95 6.77 -1.11
CA ILE A 50 -6.75 6.21 -1.72
C ILE A 50 -5.52 6.85 -1.09
N GLU A 51 -4.50 6.04 -0.83
CA GLU A 51 -3.25 6.55 -0.28
C GLU A 51 -2.08 5.75 -0.82
N ASP A 52 -1.00 6.46 -1.15
CA ASP A 52 0.25 5.84 -1.58
C ASP A 52 1.09 5.55 -0.34
N ILE A 53 1.36 4.27 -0.11
CA ILE A 53 2.11 3.82 1.06
C ILE A 53 3.50 3.31 0.70
N THR A 54 3.96 3.57 -0.50
CA THR A 54 5.23 3.06 -1.00
C THR A 54 6.39 3.42 -0.07
N ASP A 55 7.19 2.42 0.25
CA ASP A 55 8.42 2.64 1.01
C ASP A 55 9.58 2.77 0.03
N ILE A 56 9.89 4.00 -0.32
CA ILE A 56 10.92 4.27 -1.31
C ILE A 56 12.32 3.96 -0.83
N SER A 57 12.50 3.75 0.45
CA SER A 57 13.81 3.40 0.99
C SER A 57 14.23 1.98 0.59
N CYS A 58 13.28 1.20 0.05
CA CYS A 58 13.56 -0.16 -0.42
C CYS A 58 13.98 -0.20 -1.89
N TRP A 59 14.05 0.90 -2.54
CA TRP A 59 14.40 0.95 -3.96
C TRP A 59 15.90 0.92 -4.17
#